data_526b158f26ebe2f32ff765ee39a281fc
#
_entry.id   526b158f26ebe2f32ff765ee39a281fc
#
_cell.length_a   1.000
_cell.length_b   1.000
_cell.length_c   1.000
_cell.angle_alpha   90.00
_cell.angle_beta   90.00
_cell.angle_gamma   90.00
#
_symmetry.space_group_name_H-M   'P 1'
#
loop_
_entity.id
_entity.type
_entity.pdbx_description
1 polymer ?
#
loop_
_entity_poly.entity_id
_entity_poly.type
_entity_poly.pdbx_seq_one_letter_code
_entity_poly.pdbx_strand_id
1 'polypeptide(L)' 'MNSKEIIKQLEQAGWVLRNVKGSHHVYEHPDRPGHISVPHPKKDLGIGLAQKLLKQAGLK' A
#
# COMPACT_ATOMS: atom_id res chain seq x y z
N MET A 1 4.95 6.27 9.78
CA MET A 1 5.22 4.97 9.13
C MET A 1 5.96 5.19 7.82
N ASN A 2 6.84 4.29 7.49
CA ASN A 2 7.49 4.32 6.17
C ASN A 2 6.76 3.42 5.18
N SER A 3 7.09 3.57 3.90
CA SER A 3 6.43 2.79 2.85
C SER A 3 6.65 1.28 3.01
N LYS A 4 7.82 0.88 3.50
CA LYS A 4 8.14 -0.53 3.70
C LYS A 4 7.21 -1.19 4.71
N GLU A 5 6.86 -0.47 5.78
CA GLU A 5 5.92 -0.99 6.79
C GLU A 5 4.52 -1.15 6.22
N ILE A 6 4.06 -0.15 5.45
CA ILE A 6 2.76 -0.23 4.78
C ILE A 6 2.73 -1.42 3.83
N ILE A 7 3.75 -1.57 2.98
CA ILE A 7 3.83 -2.66 2.02
C ILE A 7 3.80 -4.01 2.72
N LYS A 8 4.54 -4.14 3.83
CA LYS A 8 4.53 -5.38 4.60
C LYS A 8 3.14 -5.74 5.08
N GLN A 9 2.39 -4.76 5.60
CA GLN A 9 1.01 -5.00 6.05
C GLN A 9 0.10 -5.37 4.89
N LEU A 10 0.26 -4.71 3.75
CA LEU A 10 -0.52 -5.04 2.55
C LEU A 10 -0.26 -6.49 2.12
N GLU A 11 0.98 -6.88 2.05
CA GLU A 11 1.36 -8.24 1.64
C GLU A 11 0.81 -9.28 2.61
N GLN A 12 0.87 -9.02 3.91
CA GLN A 12 0.32 -9.93 4.91
C GLN A 12 -1.19 -10.06 4.80
N ALA A 13 -1.87 -9.05 4.27
CA ALA A 13 -3.31 -9.06 4.06
C ALA A 13 -3.72 -9.64 2.70
N GLY A 14 -2.75 -10.09 1.90
CA GLY A 14 -3.02 -10.72 0.61
C GLY A 14 -2.93 -9.80 -0.59
N TRP A 15 -2.50 -8.55 -0.42
CA TRP A 15 -2.28 -7.64 -1.54
C TRP A 15 -1.01 -8.04 -2.30
N VAL A 16 -1.07 -7.94 -3.61
CA VAL A 16 0.00 -8.40 -4.52
C VAL A 16 0.48 -7.25 -5.38
N LEU A 17 1.79 -7.11 -5.49
CA LEU A 17 2.39 -6.09 -6.37
C LEU A 17 2.09 -6.42 -7.82
N ARG A 18 1.46 -5.49 -8.54
CA ARG A 18 1.09 -5.67 -9.94
C ARG A 18 1.84 -4.76 -10.89
N ASN A 19 2.27 -3.59 -10.42
CA ASN A 19 2.93 -2.64 -11.31
C ASN A 19 3.85 -1.73 -10.50
N VAL A 20 4.90 -1.25 -11.15
CA VAL A 20 5.81 -0.27 -10.58
C VAL A 20 5.95 0.85 -11.61
N LYS A 21 5.55 2.06 -11.22
CA LYS A 21 5.68 3.25 -12.06
C LYS A 21 6.52 4.27 -11.31
N GLY A 22 7.81 4.37 -11.67
CA GLY A 22 8.71 5.27 -10.99
C GLY A 22 8.78 4.94 -9.49
N SER A 23 8.36 5.89 -8.67
CA SER A 23 8.35 5.73 -7.22
C SER A 23 6.99 5.26 -6.67
N HIS A 24 6.08 4.77 -7.53
CA HIS A 24 4.78 4.27 -7.10
C HIS A 24 4.68 2.77 -7.36
N HIS A 25 4.36 2.01 -6.31
CA HIS A 25 4.13 0.58 -6.38
C HIS A 25 2.64 0.33 -6.25
N VAL A 26 2.05 -0.33 -7.26
CA VAL A 26 0.61 -0.57 -7.32
C VAL A 26 0.29 -2.00 -6.90
N TYR A 27 -0.61 -2.14 -5.94
CA TYR A 27 -1.02 -3.42 -5.37
C TYR A 27 -2.48 -3.70 -5.69
N GLU A 28 -2.80 -4.98 -5.92
CA GLU A 28 -4.15 -5.47 -6.11
C GLU A 28 -4.41 -6.65 -5.20
N HIS A 29 -5.69 -6.89 -4.92
CA HIS A 29 -6.11 -7.99 -4.07
C HIS A 29 -7.11 -8.88 -4.82
N PRO A 30 -6.97 -10.21 -4.77
CA PRO A 30 -7.86 -11.10 -5.52
C PRO A 30 -9.32 -11.01 -5.09
N ASP A 31 -9.58 -10.67 -3.84
CA ASP A 31 -10.94 -10.64 -3.30
C ASP A 31 -11.50 -9.22 -3.14
N ARG A 32 -10.78 -8.21 -3.57
CA ARG A 32 -11.20 -6.81 -3.41
C ARG A 32 -11.04 -6.06 -4.71
N PRO A 33 -12.01 -5.21 -5.08
CA PRO A 33 -11.90 -4.41 -6.30
C PRO A 33 -10.91 -3.24 -6.10
N GLY A 34 -10.41 -2.72 -7.22
CA GLY A 34 -9.54 -1.56 -7.22
C GLY A 34 -8.09 -1.90 -6.92
N HIS A 35 -7.31 -0.85 -6.75
CA HIS A 35 -5.88 -0.98 -6.51
C HIS A 35 -5.43 0.07 -5.50
N ILE A 36 -4.27 -0.18 -4.89
CA ILE A 36 -3.65 0.75 -3.95
C ILE A 36 -2.28 1.13 -4.50
N SER A 37 -2.04 2.43 -4.63
CA SER A 37 -0.75 2.97 -5.07
C SER A 37 0.02 3.48 -3.86
N VAL A 38 1.20 2.92 -3.62
CA VAL A 38 2.05 3.27 -2.48
C VAL A 38 3.31 3.94 -3.01
N PRO A 39 3.60 5.19 -2.58
CA PRO A 39 4.87 5.81 -2.91
C PRO A 39 6.00 5.05 -2.19
N HIS A 40 6.93 4.50 -2.95
CA HIS A 40 8.02 3.69 -2.42
C HIS A 40 9.26 3.84 -3.30
N PRO A 41 10.45 4.03 -2.73
CA PRO A 41 10.73 4.08 -1.29
C PRO A 41 10.42 5.45 -0.68
N LYS A 42 9.90 5.46 0.54
CA LYS A 42 9.67 6.68 1.27
C LYS A 42 9.81 6.44 2.77
N LYS A 43 10.64 7.25 3.43
CA LYS A 43 10.95 7.06 4.85
C LYS A 43 9.78 7.41 5.75
N ASP A 44 8.98 8.41 5.37
CA ASP A 44 7.85 8.86 6.17
C ASP A 44 6.70 9.23 5.24
N LEU A 45 5.60 8.48 5.36
CA LEU A 45 4.40 8.73 4.57
C LEU A 45 3.48 9.75 5.22
N GLY A 46 3.76 10.11 6.48
CA GLY A 46 2.83 10.89 7.25
C GLY A 46 1.63 10.05 7.70
N ILE A 47 1.07 10.44 8.85
CA ILE A 47 -0.02 9.68 9.47
C ILE A 47 -1.27 9.65 8.59
N GLY A 48 -1.62 10.78 7.99
CA GLY A 48 -2.82 10.88 7.15
C GLY A 48 -2.78 9.93 5.95
N LEU A 49 -1.68 9.93 5.21
CA LEU A 49 -1.54 9.07 4.04
C LEU A 49 -1.45 7.61 4.45
N ALA A 50 -0.68 7.30 5.49
CA ALA A 50 -0.56 5.93 5.96
C ALA A 50 -1.92 5.34 6.36
N GLN A 51 -2.71 6.10 7.13
CA GLN A 51 -4.04 5.66 7.52
C GLN A 51 -4.98 5.51 6.34
N LYS A 52 -4.90 6.41 5.36
CA LYS A 52 -5.71 6.32 4.15
C LYS A 52 -5.41 5.02 3.39
N LEU A 53 -4.15 4.70 3.22
CA LEU A 53 -3.75 3.48 2.53
C LEU A 53 -4.22 2.23 3.28
N LEU A 54 -4.03 2.20 4.59
CA LEU A 54 -4.49 1.07 5.42
C LEU A 54 -5.99 0.92 5.37
N LYS A 55 -6.73 2.03 5.38
CA LYS A 55 -8.18 2.01 5.30
C LYS A 55 -8.64 1.47 3.95
N GLN A 56 -8.00 1.88 2.85
CA GLN A 56 -8.29 1.36 1.52
C GLN A 56 -8.05 -0.15 1.45
N ALA A 57 -7.07 -0.64 2.18
CA ALA A 57 -6.73 -2.06 2.21
C ALA A 57 -7.65 -2.87 3.14
N GLY A 58 -8.54 -2.22 3.87
CA GLY A 58 -9.39 -2.91 4.83
C GLY A 58 -8.68 -3.28 6.13
N LEU A 59 -7.55 -2.64 6.42
CA LEU A 59 -6.75 -2.92 7.62
C LEU A 59 -7.08 -1.96 8.77
N LYS A 60 -7.97 -1.01 8.52
CA LYS A 60 -8.46 -0.09 9.55
C LYS A 60 -9.93 0.20 9.37
#